data_02807441e619204ae9644d964e16c548
#
_entry.id   02807441e619204ae9644d964e16c548
#
_cell.length_a   1.000
_cell.length_b   1.000
_cell.length_c   1.000
_cell.angle_alpha   90.00
_cell.angle_beta   90.00
_cell.angle_gamma   90.00
#
_symmetry.space_group_name_H-M   'P 1'
#
loop_
_entity.id
_entity.type
_entity.pdbx_description
1 polymer ?
#
loop_
_entity_poly.entity_id
_entity_poly.type
_entity_poly.pdbx_seq_one_letter_code
_entity_poly.pdbx_strand_id
1 'polypeptide(L)'
;YKRQMYTFMDTVPDLVGTAWSFIGGCVNGVVMTEDQVNQVLSQMDDYYQFYFNDETTVTLYQGNDTAPEGTYSAVNDTTVKIEVEGVTYAAVFAEGEYGPLLVAMLDSTGTNALVFEMVVEG
;
A
#
# COMPACT_ATOMS: atom_id res chain seq x y z
N TYR A 1 9.66 -23.58 -3.31
CA TYR A 1 9.07 -22.40 -2.71
C TYR A 1 10.14 -21.41 -2.29
N LYS A 2 10.00 -20.19 -2.72
CA LYS A 2 10.93 -19.16 -2.34
C LYS A 2 10.23 -18.18 -1.40
N ARG A 3 10.70 -18.14 -0.18
CA ARG A 3 10.17 -17.22 0.81
C ARG A 3 10.57 -15.80 0.46
N GLN A 4 9.60 -14.93 0.31
CA GLN A 4 9.86 -13.53 0.09
C GLN A 4 10.21 -12.85 1.40
N MET A 5 11.36 -12.22 1.43
CA MET A 5 11.76 -11.43 2.58
C MET A 5 11.97 -9.99 2.11
N TYR A 6 11.30 -9.07 2.79
CA TYR A 6 11.46 -7.66 2.49
C TYR A 6 12.49 -7.06 3.42
N THR A 7 13.33 -6.20 2.88
CA THR A 7 14.22 -5.37 3.68
C THR A 7 13.48 -4.07 3.95
N PHE A 8 13.10 -3.85 5.21
CA PHE A 8 12.34 -2.66 5.57
C PHE A 8 13.27 -1.44 5.60
N MET A 9 12.74 -0.32 5.14
CA MET A 9 13.47 0.94 5.09
C MET A 9 13.53 1.57 6.49
N ASP A 10 14.65 2.19 6.80
CA ASP A 10 14.86 2.85 8.10
C ASP A 10 14.12 4.17 8.20
N THR A 11 13.72 4.74 7.08
CA THR A 11 13.01 6.01 7.03
C THR A 11 11.90 5.93 6.01
N VAL A 12 10.85 6.74 6.23
CA VAL A 12 9.77 6.86 5.26
C VAL A 12 10.29 7.66 4.07
N PRO A 13 10.12 7.17 2.84
CA PRO A 13 10.52 7.93 1.65
C PRO A 13 9.63 9.16 1.48
N ASP A 14 10.05 10.07 0.60
CA ASP A 14 9.24 11.22 0.26
C ASP A 14 7.99 10.77 -0.49
N LEU A 15 6.82 11.02 0.10
CA LEU A 15 5.56 10.51 -0.42
C LEU A 15 4.81 11.50 -1.30
N VAL A 16 5.03 12.81 -1.09
CA VAL A 16 4.26 13.84 -1.80
C VAL A 16 4.41 13.69 -3.30
N GLY A 17 3.27 13.58 -3.99
CA GLY A 17 3.26 13.44 -5.45
C GLY A 17 3.56 12.03 -5.95
N THR A 18 3.62 11.02 -5.06
CA THR A 18 3.87 9.64 -5.46
C THR A 18 2.58 8.83 -5.52
N ALA A 19 2.56 7.85 -6.42
CA ALA A 19 1.45 6.92 -6.58
C ALA A 19 1.96 5.50 -6.32
N TRP A 20 1.11 4.67 -5.69
CA TRP A 20 1.46 3.32 -5.29
C TRP A 20 0.37 2.37 -5.73
N SER A 21 0.70 1.40 -6.55
CA SER A 21 -0.25 0.46 -7.16
C SER A 21 -0.22 -0.90 -6.46
N PHE A 22 -1.41 -1.45 -6.20
CA PHE A 22 -1.55 -2.74 -5.53
C PHE A 22 -0.91 -3.87 -6.35
N ILE A 23 -0.09 -4.67 -5.68
CA ILE A 23 0.56 -5.83 -6.31
C ILE A 23 0.33 -7.13 -5.56
N GLY A 24 -0.20 -7.09 -4.37
CA GLY A 24 -0.44 -8.31 -3.60
C GLY A 24 -0.61 -8.02 -2.12
N GLY A 25 -0.35 -9.01 -1.30
CA GLY A 25 -0.46 -8.87 0.14
C GLY A 25 -0.58 -10.21 0.82
N CYS A 26 -1.10 -10.20 2.05
CA CYS A 26 -1.38 -11.42 2.77
C CYS A 26 -2.69 -11.33 3.53
N VAL A 27 -3.33 -12.48 3.72
CA VAL A 27 -4.58 -12.61 4.46
C VAL A 27 -4.41 -13.76 5.43
N ASN A 28 -4.66 -13.50 6.71
CA ASN A 28 -4.49 -14.47 7.78
C ASN A 28 -3.09 -15.11 7.79
N GLY A 29 -2.07 -14.31 7.47
CA GLY A 29 -0.70 -14.76 7.46
C GLY A 29 -0.29 -15.54 6.22
N VAL A 30 -1.17 -15.67 5.24
CA VAL A 30 -0.90 -16.41 4.00
C VAL A 30 -0.78 -15.42 2.84
N VAL A 31 0.33 -15.52 2.10
CA VAL A 31 0.58 -14.66 0.95
C VAL A 31 -0.48 -14.91 -0.13
N MET A 32 -1.03 -13.84 -0.69
CA MET A 32 -2.01 -13.94 -1.75
C MET A 32 -1.45 -14.63 -2.98
N THR A 33 -2.24 -15.52 -3.57
CA THR A 33 -1.92 -16.12 -4.86
C THR A 33 -2.18 -15.12 -5.97
N GLU A 34 -1.63 -15.41 -7.15
CA GLU A 34 -1.87 -14.58 -8.34
C GLU A 34 -3.37 -14.46 -8.64
N ASP A 35 -4.12 -15.57 -8.49
CA ASP A 35 -5.57 -15.56 -8.70
C ASP A 35 -6.28 -14.65 -7.71
N GLN A 36 -5.85 -14.63 -6.46
CA GLN A 36 -6.44 -13.76 -5.44
C GLN A 36 -6.15 -12.29 -5.74
N VAL A 37 -4.94 -11.98 -6.17
CA VAL A 37 -4.56 -10.62 -6.58
C VAL A 37 -5.45 -10.16 -7.75
N ASN A 38 -5.61 -11.01 -8.74
CA ASN A 38 -6.44 -10.70 -9.91
C ASN A 38 -7.90 -10.50 -9.55
N GLN A 39 -8.41 -11.25 -8.56
CA GLN A 39 -9.78 -11.06 -8.08
C GLN A 39 -9.97 -9.69 -7.43
N VAL A 40 -9.01 -9.25 -6.62
CA VAL A 40 -9.08 -7.94 -5.99
C VAL A 40 -9.05 -6.84 -7.06
N LEU A 41 -8.13 -6.94 -8.00
CA LEU A 41 -8.02 -5.95 -9.08
C LEU A 41 -9.27 -5.91 -9.94
N SER A 42 -9.85 -7.07 -10.23
CA SER A 42 -11.08 -7.14 -11.01
C SER A 42 -12.25 -6.41 -10.33
N GLN A 43 -12.33 -6.50 -9.00
CA GLN A 43 -13.35 -5.78 -8.24
C GLN A 43 -13.11 -4.28 -8.24
N MET A 44 -11.90 -3.84 -8.51
CA MET A 44 -11.49 -2.43 -8.54
C MET A 44 -11.27 -1.93 -9.96
N ASP A 45 -11.88 -2.57 -10.95
CA ASP A 45 -11.73 -2.22 -12.38
C ASP A 45 -10.26 -2.13 -12.81
N ASP A 46 -9.43 -3.00 -12.24
CA ASP A 46 -7.98 -3.07 -12.45
C ASP A 46 -7.25 -1.81 -11.98
N TYR A 47 -7.87 -1.02 -11.11
CA TYR A 47 -7.28 0.23 -10.64
C TYR A 47 -7.39 0.34 -9.12
N TYR A 48 -6.31 0.07 -8.42
CA TYR A 48 -6.27 0.14 -6.96
C TYR A 48 -4.94 0.79 -6.56
N GLN A 49 -4.97 2.10 -6.27
CA GLN A 49 -3.77 2.89 -6.03
C GLN A 49 -3.96 3.89 -4.91
N PHE A 50 -2.91 4.06 -4.12
CA PHE A 50 -2.78 5.23 -3.25
C PHE A 50 -2.05 6.34 -4.00
N TYR A 51 -2.52 7.56 -3.87
CA TYR A 51 -1.84 8.73 -4.38
C TYR A 51 -1.72 9.77 -3.26
N PHE A 52 -0.50 10.15 -2.93
CA PHE A 52 -0.24 11.12 -1.87
C PHE A 52 -0.30 12.52 -2.46
N ASN A 53 -1.38 13.25 -2.18
CA ASN A 53 -1.65 14.55 -2.77
C ASN A 53 -0.72 15.66 -2.25
N ASP A 54 -0.54 15.65 -0.93
CA ASP A 54 0.32 16.61 -0.25
C ASP A 54 0.85 15.97 1.06
N GLU A 55 1.31 16.79 1.99
CA GLU A 55 1.92 16.30 3.23
C GLU A 55 0.92 15.67 4.21
N THR A 56 -0.37 15.84 3.99
CA THR A 56 -1.40 15.37 4.93
C THR A 56 -2.53 14.58 4.30
N THR A 57 -2.72 14.67 2.99
CA THR A 57 -3.85 14.04 2.31
C THR A 57 -3.41 12.98 1.30
N VAL A 58 -4.22 11.93 1.22
CA VAL A 58 -3.99 10.80 0.33
C VAL A 58 -5.32 10.44 -0.33
N THR A 59 -5.28 10.07 -1.61
CA THR A 59 -6.45 9.58 -2.33
C THR A 59 -6.28 8.10 -2.59
N LEU A 60 -7.32 7.32 -2.30
CA LEU A 60 -7.31 5.90 -2.61
C LEU A 60 -8.22 5.65 -3.81
N TYR A 61 -7.63 5.37 -4.94
CA TYR A 61 -8.36 5.05 -6.15
C TYR A 61 -8.80 3.59 -6.12
N GLN A 62 -10.12 3.36 -6.16
CA GLN A 62 -10.73 2.03 -6.11
C GLN A 62 -11.63 1.86 -7.32
N GLY A 63 -11.03 1.59 -8.46
CA GLY A 63 -11.76 1.51 -9.71
C GLY A 63 -11.95 2.88 -10.35
N ASN A 64 -12.81 2.95 -11.34
CA ASN A 64 -12.97 4.16 -12.14
C ASN A 64 -13.85 5.23 -11.48
N ASP A 65 -14.75 4.81 -10.61
CA ASP A 65 -15.77 5.71 -10.06
C ASP A 65 -15.56 6.08 -8.61
N THR A 66 -14.62 5.44 -7.93
CA THR A 66 -14.44 5.64 -6.49
C THR A 66 -13.01 6.08 -6.20
N ALA A 67 -12.91 7.27 -5.63
CA ALA A 67 -11.60 7.84 -5.27
C ALA A 67 -11.72 8.62 -3.96
N PRO A 68 -11.98 7.92 -2.84
CA PRO A 68 -12.10 8.60 -1.55
C PRO A 68 -10.79 9.23 -1.14
N GLU A 69 -10.89 10.40 -0.55
CA GLU A 69 -9.74 11.10 0.00
C GLU A 69 -9.68 10.86 1.50
N GLY A 70 -8.48 10.63 1.99
CA GLY A 70 -8.23 10.44 3.39
C GLY A 70 -7.05 11.28 3.86
N THR A 71 -6.54 10.94 5.03
CA THR A 71 -5.41 11.63 5.63
C THR A 71 -4.31 10.66 6.00
N TYR A 72 -3.10 11.17 6.10
CA TYR A 72 -1.99 10.37 6.59
C TYR A 72 -1.07 11.23 7.46
N SER A 73 -0.39 10.56 8.36
CA SER A 73 0.59 11.23 9.23
C SER A 73 1.66 10.25 9.66
N ALA A 74 2.85 10.77 9.90
CA ALA A 74 3.96 9.96 10.39
C ALA A 74 3.72 9.59 11.86
N VAL A 75 3.81 8.30 12.16
CA VAL A 75 3.74 7.80 13.53
C VAL A 75 5.13 7.82 14.15
N ASN A 76 6.11 7.42 13.34
CA ASN A 76 7.53 7.44 13.72
C ASN A 76 8.35 7.48 12.43
N ASP A 77 9.66 7.25 12.54
CA ASP A 77 10.58 7.36 11.40
C ASP A 77 10.34 6.30 10.32
N THR A 78 9.63 5.22 10.63
CA THR A 78 9.45 4.10 9.70
C THR A 78 7.99 3.84 9.32
N THR A 79 7.04 4.44 10.05
CA THR A 79 5.63 4.09 9.92
C THR A 79 4.76 5.31 9.68
N VAL A 80 3.84 5.19 8.74
CA VAL A 80 2.84 6.20 8.42
C VAL A 80 1.46 5.62 8.68
N LYS A 81 0.63 6.39 9.36
CA LYS A 81 -0.77 6.03 9.58
C LYS A 81 -1.59 6.63 8.44
N ILE A 82 -2.36 5.81 7.76
CA ILE A 82 -3.24 6.22 6.67
C ILE A 82 -4.68 5.93 7.07
N GLU A 83 -5.56 6.92 6.96
CA GLU A 83 -6.98 6.75 7.25
C GLU A 83 -7.81 7.16 6.05
N VAL A 84 -8.57 6.21 5.48
CA VAL A 84 -9.46 6.45 4.36
C VAL A 84 -10.78 5.74 4.64
N GLU A 85 -11.88 6.47 4.58
CA GLU A 85 -13.24 5.93 4.77
C GLU A 85 -13.41 5.11 6.05
N GLY A 86 -12.81 5.56 7.14
CA GLY A 86 -12.92 4.88 8.42
C GLY A 86 -12.01 3.67 8.58
N VAL A 87 -11.20 3.37 7.58
CA VAL A 87 -10.21 2.28 7.65
C VAL A 87 -8.85 2.88 7.94
N THR A 88 -8.17 2.31 8.91
CA THR A 88 -6.83 2.74 9.31
C THR A 88 -5.80 1.71 8.87
N TYR A 89 -4.79 2.17 8.17
CA TYR A 89 -3.66 1.34 7.74
C TYR A 89 -2.40 1.81 8.45
N ALA A 90 -1.59 0.87 8.91
CA ALA A 90 -0.23 1.17 9.36
C ALA A 90 0.71 0.84 8.20
N ALA A 91 1.22 1.86 7.54
CA ALA A 91 2.05 1.69 6.35
C ALA A 91 3.52 1.73 6.71
N VAL A 92 4.23 0.66 6.38
CA VAL A 92 5.69 0.62 6.47
C VAL A 92 6.23 0.46 5.05
N PHE A 93 7.49 0.76 4.86
CA PHE A 93 8.10 0.76 3.53
C PHE A 93 9.24 -0.25 3.47
N ALA A 94 9.37 -0.89 2.33
CA ALA A 94 10.39 -1.91 2.12
C ALA A 94 11.07 -1.70 0.77
N GLU A 95 12.27 -2.23 0.62
CA GLU A 95 12.99 -2.18 -0.65
C GLU A 95 12.53 -3.33 -1.52
N GLY A 96 11.97 -3.01 -2.68
CA GLY A 96 11.55 -3.99 -3.66
C GLY A 96 12.54 -4.12 -4.79
N GLU A 97 12.29 -5.06 -5.69
CA GLU A 97 13.17 -5.32 -6.83
C GLU A 97 13.23 -4.13 -7.79
N TYR A 98 12.12 -3.42 -7.94
CA TYR A 98 12.00 -2.31 -8.89
C TYR A 98 11.81 -0.97 -8.20
N GLY A 99 12.03 -0.89 -6.91
CA GLY A 99 11.87 0.33 -6.15
C GLY A 99 11.20 0.08 -4.82
N PRO A 100 10.86 1.14 -4.07
CA PRO A 100 10.25 0.96 -2.75
C PRO A 100 8.85 0.34 -2.83
N LEU A 101 8.51 -0.41 -1.80
CA LEU A 101 7.17 -1.00 -1.62
C LEU A 101 6.52 -0.38 -0.40
N LEU A 102 5.22 -0.16 -0.49
CA LEU A 102 4.40 0.28 0.63
C LEU A 102 3.64 -0.94 1.14
N VAL A 103 3.82 -1.28 2.42
CA VAL A 103 3.11 -2.39 3.05
C VAL A 103 2.09 -1.80 4.01
N ALA A 104 0.82 -1.84 3.59
CA ALA A 104 -0.28 -1.28 4.38
C ALA A 104 -0.87 -2.38 5.25
N MET A 105 -0.53 -2.35 6.54
CA MET A 105 -0.99 -3.35 7.49
C MET A 105 -2.37 -2.99 8.04
N LEU A 106 -3.27 -3.97 8.03
CA LEU A 106 -4.64 -3.80 8.51
C LEU A 106 -4.80 -4.19 9.97
N ASP A 107 -3.80 -4.87 10.55
CA ASP A 107 -3.79 -5.24 11.95
C ASP A 107 -2.39 -5.06 12.55
N SER A 108 -2.30 -5.17 13.87
CA SER A 108 -1.04 -4.92 14.58
C SER A 108 -0.02 -6.04 14.40
N THR A 109 -0.44 -7.21 13.95
CA THR A 109 0.45 -8.36 13.77
C THR A 109 0.98 -8.48 12.35
N GLY A 110 0.41 -7.71 11.40
CA GLY A 110 0.79 -7.78 10.00
C GLY A 110 0.30 -9.04 9.29
N THR A 111 -0.63 -9.79 9.89
CA THR A 111 -1.19 -10.98 9.24
C THR A 111 -2.14 -10.64 8.10
N ASN A 112 -2.69 -9.42 8.12
CA ASN A 112 -3.50 -8.90 7.02
C ASN A 112 -2.86 -7.61 6.55
N ALA A 113 -2.32 -7.64 5.34
CA ALA A 113 -1.62 -6.50 4.78
C ALA A 113 -1.78 -6.47 3.27
N LEU A 114 -1.74 -5.26 2.72
CA LEU A 114 -1.75 -5.04 1.27
C LEU A 114 -0.41 -4.45 0.88
N VAL A 115 0.13 -4.90 -0.23
CA VAL A 115 1.43 -4.44 -0.73
C VAL A 115 1.23 -3.66 -2.02
N PHE A 116 1.82 -2.48 -2.07
CA PHE A 116 1.75 -1.58 -3.21
C PHE A 116 3.16 -1.25 -3.66
N GLU A 117 3.37 -1.12 -4.97
CA GLU A 117 4.66 -0.67 -5.49
C GLU A 117 4.54 0.76 -6.02
N MET A 118 5.63 1.50 -5.93
CA MET A 118 5.66 2.86 -6.45
C MET A 118 5.52 2.83 -7.97
N VAL A 119 4.59 3.64 -8.48
CA VAL A 119 4.41 3.81 -9.91
C VAL A 119 5.46 4.78 -10.42
N VAL A 120 6.26 4.31 -11.36
CA VAL A 120 7.29 5.15 -11.97
C VAL A 120 6.76 5.65 -13.31
N GLU A 121 6.64 6.95 -13.46
CA GLU A 121 6.26 7.55 -14.73
C GLU A 121 7.51 7.67 -15.57
N GLY A 122 7.54 6.90 -16.63
CA GLY A 122 8.67 6.88 -17.53
C GLY A 122 8.63 7.93 -18.59
#